data_d16fd822a5667ac619c4d522efe258fe
#
_entry.id   d16fd822a5667ac619c4d522efe258fe
#
_cell.length_a   1.000
_cell.length_b   1.000
_cell.length_c   1.000
_cell.angle_alpha   90.00
_cell.angle_beta   90.00
_cell.angle_gamma   90.00
#
_symmetry.space_group_name_H-M   'P 1'
#
loop_
_entity.id
_entity.type
_entity.pdbx_description
1 polymer ?
#
loop_
_entity_poly.entity_id
_entity_poly.type
_entity_poly.pdbx_seq_one_letter_code
_entity_poly.pdbx_strand_id
1 'polypeptide(L)'
;MDDDDGASTADGAISSVPRNPSDAWQCLAGIAKRGADNANAENLRDHCSPESGGHPSINTLQNGSPNGCHANSGIRAYRLVQNGNLDTQTVWQLVSRYAENFHPYFPLVPRKYFERSSLDSFASNEKHLLTAVLTIASKDLVQSPQIHEYCSKYMHELISGIAAGADCDVEAVEALLLLAEWEPQGLRPRIERVGKGEEDRAAWMHVGLALRSGYFLGLDRTSFRGDPAGDAEGDARKRLAWTSCYISDRLISVRIGRAFWSRGPGPMTGLVSQDFPSLQPIHEGDEDYAKVFQALLDLTQLYGNVHDVLYSGMRTSNQMMLMGDYVKYVDDFRAAILRWNRNWGNLPCK
;
A
#
# COMPACT_ATOMS: atom_id res chain seq x y z
N MET A 1 45.29 1.52 -63.05
CA MET A 1 46.04 0.36 -62.56
C MET A 1 45.57 0.23 -61.15
N ASP A 2 44.54 -0.42 -61.08
CA ASP A 2 44.35 -1.87 -60.88
C ASP A 2 44.43 -2.18 -59.39
N ASP A 3 43.32 -2.54 -58.91
CA ASP A 3 42.69 -3.80 -58.58
C ASP A 3 42.75 -4.03 -57.04
N ASP A 4 41.98 -4.67 -56.33
CA ASP A 4 40.82 -5.49 -56.56
C ASP A 4 40.30 -5.96 -55.16
N ASP A 5 39.08 -6.19 -55.08
CA ASP A 5 38.33 -7.17 -54.23
C ASP A 5 38.83 -7.65 -52.86
N GLY A 6 37.91 -7.57 -51.94
CA GLY A 6 37.97 -8.34 -50.72
C GLY A 6 36.73 -8.22 -49.88
N ALA A 7 35.63 -8.84 -50.30
CA ALA A 7 34.45 -9.05 -49.47
C ALA A 7 34.80 -9.87 -48.25
N SER A 8 34.50 -9.38 -47.06
CA SER A 8 34.36 -10.19 -45.87
C SER A 8 33.20 -9.69 -45.03
N THR A 9 32.14 -10.45 -45.09
CA THR A 9 31.00 -10.45 -44.16
C THR A 9 31.51 -10.78 -42.78
N ALA A 10 31.46 -9.84 -41.85
CA ALA A 10 31.58 -10.11 -40.43
C ALA A 10 30.48 -9.38 -39.66
N ASP A 11 29.64 -10.17 -39.23
CA ASP A 11 28.67 -10.13 -38.13
C ASP A 11 28.94 -8.93 -37.17
N GLY A 12 28.25 -7.84 -37.37
CA GLY A 12 28.27 -6.68 -36.49
C GLY A 12 27.11 -6.74 -35.53
N ALA A 13 27.28 -7.46 -34.44
CA ALA A 13 26.40 -7.27 -33.28
C ALA A 13 26.57 -5.84 -32.75
N ILE A 14 25.83 -4.90 -33.32
CA ILE A 14 25.73 -3.54 -32.82
C ILE A 14 24.91 -3.58 -31.55
N SER A 15 25.60 -3.56 -30.44
CA SER A 15 25.03 -3.20 -29.13
C SER A 15 24.58 -1.74 -29.21
N SER A 16 23.39 -1.47 -29.73
CA SER A 16 22.80 -0.16 -29.75
C SER A 16 22.21 0.16 -28.40
N VAL A 17 22.98 0.78 -27.53
CA VAL A 17 22.44 1.45 -26.35
C VAL A 17 21.43 2.49 -26.84
N PRO A 18 20.15 2.41 -26.37
CA PRO A 18 19.14 3.37 -26.82
C PRO A 18 19.54 4.79 -26.47
N ARG A 19 19.53 5.68 -27.46
CA ARG A 19 19.94 7.09 -27.29
C ARG A 19 18.81 8.01 -26.86
N ASN A 20 17.57 7.54 -26.98
CA ASN A 20 16.37 8.27 -26.58
C ASN A 20 15.26 7.30 -26.17
N PRO A 21 14.17 7.77 -25.52
CA PRO A 21 13.05 6.92 -25.09
C PRO A 21 12.36 6.17 -26.23
N SER A 22 12.28 6.73 -27.44
CA SER A 22 11.69 6.07 -28.62
C SER A 22 12.52 4.86 -29.07
N ASP A 23 13.85 4.97 -29.06
CA ASP A 23 14.73 3.86 -29.41
C ASP A 23 14.61 2.72 -28.38
N ALA A 24 14.47 3.08 -27.09
CA ALA A 24 14.26 2.11 -26.03
C ALA A 24 12.94 1.33 -26.23
N TRP A 25 11.86 2.00 -26.61
CA TRP A 25 10.59 1.37 -26.92
C TRP A 25 10.66 0.45 -28.13
N GLN A 26 11.35 0.85 -29.18
CA GLN A 26 11.54 0.00 -30.36
C GLN A 26 12.39 -1.25 -30.07
N CYS A 27 13.43 -1.11 -29.25
CA CYS A 27 14.23 -2.24 -28.79
C CYS A 27 13.39 -3.22 -27.95
N LEU A 28 12.58 -2.73 -27.00
CA LEU A 28 11.69 -3.55 -26.17
C LEU A 28 10.62 -4.24 -27.00
N ALA A 29 9.99 -3.55 -27.95
CA ALA A 29 9.01 -4.13 -28.85
C ALA A 29 9.61 -5.24 -29.73
N GLY A 30 10.85 -5.07 -30.20
CA GLY A 30 11.59 -6.09 -30.94
C GLY A 30 11.95 -7.34 -30.12
N ILE A 31 12.24 -7.15 -28.82
CA ILE A 31 12.49 -8.26 -27.88
C ILE A 31 11.18 -9.02 -27.60
N ALA A 32 10.08 -8.29 -27.35
CA ALA A 32 8.77 -8.90 -27.11
C ALA A 32 8.27 -9.72 -28.29
N LYS A 33 8.46 -9.21 -29.51
CA LYS A 33 8.07 -9.93 -30.73
C LYS A 33 8.89 -11.23 -30.91
N ARG A 34 10.20 -11.20 -30.67
CA ARG A 34 11.05 -12.40 -30.72
C ARG A 34 10.69 -13.43 -29.65
N GLY A 35 10.28 -12.99 -28.45
CA GLY A 35 9.78 -13.85 -27.40
C GLY A 35 8.47 -14.56 -27.78
N ALA A 36 7.55 -13.86 -28.44
CA ALA A 36 6.30 -14.44 -28.94
C ALA A 36 6.51 -15.44 -30.08
N ASP A 37 7.46 -15.16 -30.98
CA ASP A 37 7.78 -16.05 -32.10
C ASP A 37 8.47 -17.34 -31.60
N ASN A 38 9.31 -17.25 -30.55
CA ASN A 38 9.92 -18.43 -29.91
C ASN A 38 8.88 -19.28 -29.15
N ALA A 39 7.94 -18.67 -28.43
CA ALA A 39 6.87 -19.40 -27.73
C ALA A 39 5.94 -20.15 -28.69
N ASN A 40 5.69 -19.59 -29.88
CA ASN A 40 4.93 -20.28 -30.95
C ASN A 40 5.73 -21.42 -31.60
N ALA A 41 7.06 -21.34 -31.62
CA ALA A 41 7.91 -22.41 -32.17
C ALA A 41 8.04 -23.61 -31.22
N GLU A 42 7.98 -23.40 -29.91
CA GLU A 42 7.99 -24.47 -28.90
C GLU A 42 6.65 -25.21 -28.86
N ASN A 43 5.52 -24.54 -29.05
CA ASN A 43 4.18 -25.16 -29.08
C ASN A 43 3.94 -26.04 -30.32
N LEU A 44 4.80 -26.01 -31.34
CA LEU A 44 4.71 -26.84 -32.54
C LEU A 44 5.55 -28.14 -32.49
N ARG A 45 6.30 -28.33 -31.42
CA ARG A 45 7.20 -29.53 -31.26
C ARG A 45 6.66 -30.62 -30.33
N ASP A 46 5.57 -30.42 -29.61
CA ASP A 46 4.99 -31.35 -28.65
C ASP A 46 3.72 -32.04 -29.16
N HIS A 47 3.74 -32.55 -30.40
CA HIS A 47 2.76 -33.50 -30.87
C HIS A 47 3.45 -34.73 -31.49
N CYS A 48 3.90 -35.63 -30.65
CA CYS A 48 4.08 -37.04 -30.95
C CYS A 48 4.08 -37.85 -29.66
N SER A 49 2.96 -38.53 -29.43
CA SER A 49 2.90 -39.68 -28.47
C SER A 49 3.63 -40.90 -29.03
N PRO A 50 4.02 -41.90 -28.23
CA PRO A 50 3.08 -42.96 -27.88
C PRO A 50 3.21 -43.59 -26.47
N GLU A 51 2.06 -43.97 -26.01
CA GLU A 51 1.62 -45.19 -25.29
C GLU A 51 2.49 -45.92 -24.26
N SER A 52 1.77 -46.21 -23.20
CA SER A 52 1.60 -47.42 -22.40
C SER A 52 2.41 -47.54 -21.11
N GLY A 53 1.67 -47.79 -20.01
CA GLY A 53 2.17 -48.53 -18.88
C GLY A 53 1.66 -48.16 -17.50
N GLY A 54 0.53 -48.71 -17.06
CA GLY A 54 0.40 -49.30 -15.73
C GLY A 54 0.08 -48.42 -14.51
N HIS A 55 -1.16 -48.46 -14.11
CA HIS A 55 -1.67 -48.16 -12.76
C HIS A 55 -0.94 -48.93 -11.64
N PRO A 56 -1.01 -48.45 -10.35
CA PRO A 56 -2.17 -48.88 -9.57
C PRO A 56 -2.84 -47.77 -8.72
N SER A 57 -4.15 -47.89 -8.67
CA SER A 57 -5.09 -47.26 -7.79
C SER A 57 -4.75 -47.52 -6.32
N ILE A 58 -4.80 -46.51 -5.49
CA ILE A 58 -4.95 -46.69 -4.04
C ILE A 58 -6.30 -46.11 -3.59
N ASN A 59 -7.02 -47.01 -2.96
CA ASN A 59 -8.38 -46.89 -2.49
C ASN A 59 -8.65 -45.71 -1.57
N THR A 60 -9.76 -45.08 -1.85
CA THR A 60 -10.60 -44.33 -0.94
C THR A 60 -10.95 -45.16 0.29
N LEU A 61 -10.51 -44.72 1.44
CA LEU A 61 -11.11 -45.12 2.71
C LEU A 61 -11.99 -43.95 3.20
N GLN A 62 -13.26 -44.09 2.95
CA GLN A 62 -14.30 -43.42 3.71
C GLN A 62 -14.21 -43.89 5.14
N ASN A 63 -13.96 -43.03 6.08
CA ASN A 63 -14.28 -43.28 7.47
C ASN A 63 -15.02 -42.06 8.06
N GLY A 64 -16.09 -42.42 8.70
CA GLY A 64 -17.19 -41.70 9.24
C GLY A 64 -16.84 -40.46 10.06
N SER A 65 -17.76 -39.54 10.01
CA SER A 65 -17.92 -38.43 10.95
C SER A 65 -17.86 -38.93 12.40
N PRO A 66 -17.09 -38.23 13.23
CA PRO A 66 -17.50 -38.04 14.60
C PRO A 66 -18.04 -36.64 14.78
N ASN A 67 -19.14 -36.56 15.47
CA ASN A 67 -19.87 -35.42 15.96
C ASN A 67 -19.01 -34.27 16.46
N GLY A 68 -19.37 -33.06 16.02
CA GLY A 68 -19.54 -31.88 16.85
C GLY A 68 -18.38 -31.47 17.77
N CYS A 69 -17.24 -31.08 17.20
CA CYS A 69 -16.48 -29.99 17.76
C CYS A 69 -16.87 -28.76 16.96
N HIS A 70 -17.65 -27.85 17.52
CA HIS A 70 -17.71 -26.48 17.02
C HIS A 70 -16.29 -25.95 17.07
N ALA A 71 -15.60 -26.02 15.95
CA ALA A 71 -14.31 -25.37 15.79
C ALA A 71 -14.50 -23.92 16.24
N ASN A 72 -13.74 -23.48 17.24
CA ASN A 72 -13.73 -22.09 17.67
C ASN A 72 -13.39 -21.24 16.44
N SER A 73 -14.39 -20.67 15.80
CA SER A 73 -14.26 -19.78 14.66
C SER A 73 -14.62 -18.36 15.10
N GLY A 74 -14.15 -17.38 14.35
CA GLY A 74 -14.42 -15.99 14.63
C GLY A 74 -13.60 -15.43 15.80
N ILE A 75 -14.19 -14.49 16.54
CA ILE A 75 -13.50 -13.74 17.60
C ILE A 75 -12.95 -14.64 18.72
N ARG A 76 -13.58 -15.79 18.98
CA ARG A 76 -13.10 -16.72 20.01
C ARG A 76 -11.80 -17.43 19.64
N ALA A 77 -11.52 -17.56 18.34
CA ALA A 77 -10.26 -18.09 17.82
C ALA A 77 -9.16 -17.00 17.70
N TYR A 78 -9.55 -15.74 17.83
CA TYR A 78 -8.59 -14.64 17.79
C TYR A 78 -7.61 -14.74 18.97
N ARG A 79 -6.31 -14.70 18.67
CA ARG A 79 -5.24 -15.05 19.61
C ARG A 79 -5.33 -14.36 20.98
N LEU A 80 -5.63 -13.06 21.00
CA LEU A 80 -5.72 -12.33 22.28
C LEU A 80 -6.92 -12.73 23.13
N VAL A 81 -8.01 -13.18 22.48
CA VAL A 81 -9.19 -13.71 23.18
C VAL A 81 -8.96 -15.15 23.59
N GLN A 82 -8.40 -15.97 22.71
CA GLN A 82 -8.09 -17.37 22.98
C GLN A 82 -7.12 -17.53 24.16
N ASN A 83 -6.15 -16.65 24.28
CA ASN A 83 -5.17 -16.65 25.38
C ASN A 83 -5.72 -16.02 26.68
N GLY A 84 -6.95 -15.54 26.69
CA GLY A 84 -7.55 -14.88 27.86
C GLY A 84 -6.99 -13.48 28.16
N ASN A 85 -6.24 -12.88 27.25
CA ASN A 85 -5.70 -11.52 27.39
C ASN A 85 -6.79 -10.44 27.26
N LEU A 86 -7.79 -10.69 26.40
CA LEU A 86 -8.95 -9.82 26.16
C LEU A 86 -10.23 -10.67 26.17
N ASP A 87 -11.31 -10.10 26.65
CA ASP A 87 -12.64 -10.65 26.41
C ASP A 87 -13.30 -10.01 25.17
N THR A 88 -14.29 -10.68 24.61
CA THR A 88 -14.99 -10.24 23.40
C THR A 88 -15.65 -8.86 23.56
N GLN A 89 -16.11 -8.54 24.80
CA GLN A 89 -16.73 -7.26 25.06
C GLN A 89 -15.69 -6.12 25.02
N THR A 90 -14.53 -6.33 25.61
CA THR A 90 -13.40 -5.38 25.54
C THR A 90 -12.94 -5.17 24.10
N VAL A 91 -12.83 -6.22 23.28
CA VAL A 91 -12.51 -6.09 21.86
C VAL A 91 -13.53 -5.21 21.17
N TRP A 92 -14.82 -5.44 21.38
CA TRP A 92 -15.87 -4.62 20.78
C TRP A 92 -15.81 -3.15 21.23
N GLN A 93 -15.58 -2.90 22.52
CA GLN A 93 -15.44 -1.54 23.05
C GLN A 93 -14.27 -0.80 22.40
N LEU A 94 -13.14 -1.48 22.18
CA LEU A 94 -12.00 -0.90 21.50
C LEU A 94 -12.28 -0.61 20.02
N VAL A 95 -12.95 -1.51 19.31
CA VAL A 95 -13.37 -1.28 17.92
C VAL A 95 -14.31 -0.08 17.83
N SER A 96 -15.31 0.02 18.73
CA SER A 96 -16.22 1.17 18.78
C SER A 96 -15.47 2.47 19.08
N ARG A 97 -14.55 2.45 20.06
CA ARG A 97 -13.69 3.60 20.39
C ARG A 97 -12.84 4.05 19.20
N TYR A 98 -12.29 3.09 18.44
CA TYR A 98 -11.52 3.40 17.23
C TYR A 98 -12.42 4.08 16.18
N ALA A 99 -13.60 3.54 15.95
CA ALA A 99 -14.55 4.08 14.97
C ALA A 99 -14.92 5.54 15.27
N GLU A 100 -15.07 5.89 16.54
CA GLU A 100 -15.48 7.23 16.98
C GLU A 100 -14.30 8.23 16.98
N ASN A 101 -13.11 7.81 17.45
CA ASN A 101 -12.04 8.75 17.79
C ASN A 101 -10.88 8.77 16.79
N PHE A 102 -10.73 7.75 15.95
CA PHE A 102 -9.58 7.61 15.04
C PHE A 102 -9.99 7.49 13.57
N HIS A 103 -11.01 6.68 13.28
CA HIS A 103 -11.45 6.43 11.91
C HIS A 103 -11.80 7.70 11.11
N PRO A 104 -12.42 8.76 11.67
CA PRO A 104 -12.72 9.97 10.93
C PRO A 104 -11.50 10.69 10.35
N TYR A 105 -10.34 10.54 10.96
CA TYR A 105 -9.10 11.19 10.54
C TYR A 105 -8.35 10.42 9.45
N PHE A 106 -8.49 9.08 9.45
CA PHE A 106 -7.84 8.23 8.44
C PHE A 106 -8.72 6.99 8.17
N PRO A 107 -9.74 7.12 7.31
CA PRO A 107 -10.82 6.13 7.15
C PRO A 107 -10.43 4.97 6.23
N LEU A 108 -9.41 4.19 6.60
CA LEU A 108 -8.97 3.00 5.87
C LEU A 108 -9.75 1.74 6.22
N VAL A 109 -10.20 1.60 7.48
CA VAL A 109 -10.92 0.40 7.92
C VAL A 109 -12.28 0.34 7.25
N PRO A 110 -12.64 -0.78 6.57
CA PRO A 110 -13.97 -0.92 5.98
C PRO A 110 -15.09 -0.76 7.02
N ARG A 111 -16.07 0.12 6.75
CA ARG A 111 -17.15 0.48 7.68
C ARG A 111 -17.94 -0.72 8.20
N LYS A 112 -18.06 -1.80 7.39
CA LYS A 112 -18.73 -3.04 7.79
C LYS A 112 -18.19 -3.66 9.09
N TYR A 113 -16.92 -3.43 9.41
CA TYR A 113 -16.28 -3.96 10.63
C TYR A 113 -16.61 -3.17 11.90
N PHE A 114 -17.31 -2.06 11.79
CA PHE A 114 -17.85 -1.31 12.92
C PHE A 114 -19.26 -1.76 13.34
N GLU A 115 -19.76 -2.81 12.72
CA GLU A 115 -20.97 -3.50 13.15
C GLU A 115 -20.61 -4.70 14.03
N ARG A 116 -21.32 -4.86 15.15
CA ARG A 116 -21.06 -5.97 16.10
C ARG A 116 -21.23 -7.35 15.46
N SER A 117 -22.13 -7.46 14.50
CA SER A 117 -22.38 -8.68 13.71
C SER A 117 -21.17 -9.11 12.87
N SER A 118 -20.30 -8.17 12.50
CA SER A 118 -19.13 -8.41 11.66
C SER A 118 -17.86 -8.74 12.47
N LEU A 119 -17.92 -8.74 13.79
CA LEU A 119 -16.73 -8.93 14.64
C LEU A 119 -16.06 -10.29 14.43
N ASP A 120 -16.84 -11.36 14.22
CA ASP A 120 -16.32 -12.70 13.93
C ASP A 120 -15.58 -12.74 12.59
N SER A 121 -16.15 -12.09 11.56
CA SER A 121 -15.53 -11.96 10.24
C SER A 121 -14.27 -11.11 10.30
N PHE A 122 -14.30 -10.01 11.04
CA PHE A 122 -13.14 -9.14 11.24
C PHE A 122 -11.99 -9.91 11.88
N ALA A 123 -12.26 -10.67 12.94
CA ALA A 123 -11.24 -11.45 13.65
C ALA A 123 -10.66 -12.61 12.80
N SER A 124 -11.50 -13.22 11.95
CA SER A 124 -11.09 -14.38 11.14
C SER A 124 -10.29 -14.01 9.92
N ASN A 125 -10.64 -12.89 9.26
CA ASN A 125 -10.12 -12.54 7.95
C ASN A 125 -9.07 -11.42 7.98
N GLU A 126 -9.07 -10.58 9.02
CA GLU A 126 -8.35 -9.31 9.04
C GLU A 126 -7.52 -9.17 10.33
N LYS A 127 -6.70 -10.17 10.62
CA LYS A 127 -5.98 -10.26 11.91
C LYS A 127 -5.01 -9.09 12.17
N HIS A 128 -4.32 -8.59 11.12
CA HIS A 128 -3.39 -7.47 11.28
C HIS A 128 -4.15 -6.17 11.50
N LEU A 129 -5.19 -5.96 10.69
CA LEU A 129 -6.02 -4.75 10.76
C LEU A 129 -6.77 -4.66 12.09
N LEU A 130 -7.39 -5.76 12.54
CA LEU A 130 -8.03 -5.81 13.85
C LEU A 130 -7.02 -5.51 14.97
N THR A 131 -5.84 -6.16 14.94
CA THR A 131 -4.82 -5.95 15.97
C THR A 131 -4.31 -4.51 15.98
N ALA A 132 -4.13 -3.87 14.80
CA ALA A 132 -3.77 -2.46 14.70
C ALA A 132 -4.85 -1.55 15.30
N VAL A 133 -6.12 -1.79 14.98
CA VAL A 133 -7.28 -1.06 15.54
C VAL A 133 -7.29 -1.15 17.07
N LEU A 134 -7.12 -2.36 17.63
CA LEU A 134 -7.08 -2.57 19.09
C LEU A 134 -5.88 -1.89 19.74
N THR A 135 -4.72 -1.94 19.08
CA THR A 135 -3.49 -1.31 19.57
C THR A 135 -3.64 0.21 19.65
N ILE A 136 -4.20 0.82 18.61
CA ILE A 136 -4.41 2.27 18.55
C ILE A 136 -5.47 2.69 19.58
N ALA A 137 -6.61 2.00 19.62
CA ALA A 137 -7.71 2.34 20.51
C ALA A 137 -7.36 2.16 22.00
N SER A 138 -6.41 1.30 22.32
CA SER A 138 -5.97 1.05 23.71
C SER A 138 -4.87 1.98 24.20
N LYS A 139 -4.26 2.78 23.32
CA LYS A 139 -3.07 3.60 23.61
C LYS A 139 -3.21 4.50 24.83
N ASP A 140 -4.37 5.12 25.00
CA ASP A 140 -4.63 6.12 26.02
C ASP A 140 -5.52 5.60 27.16
N LEU A 141 -5.61 4.28 27.34
CA LEU A 141 -6.38 3.67 28.41
C LEU A 141 -5.59 3.65 29.73
N VAL A 142 -5.68 4.75 30.50
CA VAL A 142 -4.97 4.90 31.75
C VAL A 142 -5.37 3.85 32.78
N GLN A 143 -6.64 3.41 32.77
CA GLN A 143 -7.18 2.44 33.75
C GLN A 143 -6.75 1.00 33.50
N SER A 144 -6.33 0.67 32.28
CA SER A 144 -6.00 -0.70 31.88
C SER A 144 -4.80 -0.72 30.91
N PRO A 145 -3.61 -0.29 31.35
CA PRO A 145 -2.42 -0.21 30.47
C PRO A 145 -1.98 -1.57 29.93
N GLN A 146 -2.32 -2.67 30.64
CA GLN A 146 -2.02 -4.05 30.23
C GLN A 146 -2.69 -4.41 28.90
N ILE A 147 -3.89 -3.87 28.60
CA ILE A 147 -4.59 -4.11 27.33
C ILE A 147 -3.72 -3.62 26.17
N HIS A 148 -3.19 -2.41 26.30
CA HIS A 148 -2.29 -1.85 25.27
C HIS A 148 -1.01 -2.68 25.11
N GLU A 149 -0.43 -3.15 26.21
CA GLU A 149 0.75 -4.00 26.18
C GLU A 149 0.50 -5.30 25.43
N TYR A 150 -0.62 -6.00 25.71
CA TYR A 150 -0.98 -7.23 25.00
C TYR A 150 -1.21 -6.99 23.50
N CYS A 151 -1.96 -5.95 23.14
CA CYS A 151 -2.21 -5.58 21.75
C CYS A 151 -0.90 -5.22 21.02
N SER A 152 -0.08 -4.35 21.62
CA SER A 152 1.18 -3.91 21.02
C SER A 152 2.18 -5.05 20.84
N LYS A 153 2.28 -5.96 21.81
CA LYS A 153 3.15 -7.13 21.71
C LYS A 153 2.72 -8.04 20.55
N TYR A 154 1.43 -8.34 20.46
CA TYR A 154 0.93 -9.17 19.36
C TYR A 154 1.07 -8.46 18.00
N MET A 155 0.81 -7.17 17.94
CA MET A 155 1.03 -6.40 16.71
C MET A 155 2.49 -6.42 16.27
N HIS A 156 3.43 -6.29 17.20
CA HIS A 156 4.86 -6.38 16.91
C HIS A 156 5.26 -7.74 16.33
N GLU A 157 4.71 -8.83 16.86
CA GLU A 157 4.93 -10.19 16.31
C GLU A 157 4.40 -10.30 14.87
N LEU A 158 3.22 -9.75 14.60
CA LEU A 158 2.62 -9.74 13.26
C LEU A 158 3.47 -8.92 12.27
N ILE A 159 3.92 -7.73 12.65
CA ILE A 159 4.81 -6.90 11.83
C ILE A 159 6.14 -7.61 11.56
N SER A 160 6.70 -8.25 12.57
CA SER A 160 7.94 -9.03 12.43
C SER A 160 7.78 -10.19 11.46
N GLY A 161 6.61 -10.84 11.47
CA GLY A 161 6.25 -11.87 10.50
C GLY A 161 6.22 -11.33 9.06
N ILE A 162 5.54 -10.21 8.82
CA ILE A 162 5.51 -9.56 7.50
C ILE A 162 6.93 -9.19 7.04
N ALA A 163 7.73 -8.60 7.93
CA ALA A 163 9.11 -8.22 7.63
C ALA A 163 10.02 -9.44 7.31
N ALA A 164 9.70 -10.61 7.87
CA ALA A 164 10.34 -11.88 7.59
C ALA A 164 9.81 -12.60 6.33
N GLY A 165 8.79 -12.03 5.65
CA GLY A 165 8.21 -12.61 4.43
C GLY A 165 7.01 -13.53 4.65
N ALA A 166 6.34 -13.45 5.79
CA ALA A 166 5.06 -14.14 5.98
C ALA A 166 3.99 -13.61 5.02
N ASP A 167 3.09 -14.49 4.62
CA ASP A 167 1.96 -14.12 3.76
C ASP A 167 1.09 -13.05 4.43
N CYS A 168 0.74 -12.05 3.65
CA CYS A 168 -0.12 -10.95 4.06
C CYS A 168 -1.05 -10.54 2.91
N ASP A 169 -2.11 -9.80 3.24
CA ASP A 169 -3.07 -9.27 2.29
C ASP A 169 -3.20 -7.75 2.45
N VAL A 170 -4.12 -7.15 1.71
CA VAL A 170 -4.38 -5.69 1.75
C VAL A 170 -4.60 -5.17 3.18
N GLU A 171 -5.24 -5.96 4.03
CA GLU A 171 -5.49 -5.63 5.43
C GLU A 171 -4.22 -5.38 6.25
N ALA A 172 -3.13 -6.09 5.92
CA ALA A 172 -1.85 -5.89 6.57
C ALA A 172 -1.19 -4.57 6.13
N VAL A 173 -1.38 -4.18 4.86
CA VAL A 173 -0.94 -2.87 4.35
C VAL A 173 -1.69 -1.74 5.06
N GLU A 174 -3.01 -1.87 5.18
CA GLU A 174 -3.85 -0.92 5.92
C GLU A 174 -3.43 -0.81 7.39
N ALA A 175 -3.18 -1.94 8.05
CA ALA A 175 -2.70 -1.98 9.43
C ALA A 175 -1.38 -1.22 9.62
N LEU A 176 -0.41 -1.43 8.74
CA LEU A 176 0.88 -0.74 8.77
C LEU A 176 0.74 0.77 8.59
N LEU A 177 -0.16 1.21 7.70
CA LEU A 177 -0.44 2.63 7.49
C LEU A 177 -1.10 3.26 8.72
N LEU A 178 -2.06 2.57 9.35
CA LEU A 178 -2.66 3.03 10.61
C LEU A 178 -1.62 3.19 11.72
N LEU A 179 -0.70 2.24 11.84
CA LEU A 179 0.37 2.31 12.84
C LEU A 179 1.43 3.38 12.52
N ALA A 180 1.60 3.76 11.26
CA ALA A 180 2.45 4.87 10.87
C ALA A 180 1.84 6.22 11.27
N GLU A 181 0.51 6.34 11.22
CA GLU A 181 -0.21 7.55 11.64
C GLU A 181 -0.31 7.63 13.18
N TRP A 182 -0.70 6.53 13.84
CA TRP A 182 -0.87 6.46 15.28
C TRP A 182 0.11 5.48 15.91
N GLU A 183 1.35 5.88 16.04
CA GLU A 183 2.38 4.99 16.54
C GLU A 183 2.11 4.50 17.97
N PRO A 184 2.22 3.17 18.22
CA PRO A 184 2.02 2.59 19.54
C PRO A 184 3.05 3.08 20.55
N GLN A 185 2.63 3.30 21.79
CA GLN A 185 3.56 3.59 22.89
C GLN A 185 4.20 2.27 23.39
N GLY A 186 5.39 2.37 23.95
CA GLY A 186 6.02 1.28 24.69
C GLY A 186 6.91 0.33 23.89
N LEU A 187 6.85 0.33 22.57
CA LEU A 187 7.75 -0.47 21.70
C LEU A 187 8.94 0.33 21.18
N ARG A 188 9.03 1.60 21.52
CA ARG A 188 10.15 2.46 21.12
C ARG A 188 11.35 2.29 22.06
N PRO A 189 12.57 2.15 21.53
CA PRO A 189 13.73 2.55 22.29
C PRO A 189 13.60 4.04 22.67
N ARG A 190 14.04 4.42 23.86
CA ARG A 190 14.02 5.83 24.31
C ARG A 190 14.65 6.71 23.23
N ILE A 191 13.91 7.70 22.75
CA ILE A 191 14.43 8.69 21.80
C ILE A 191 15.37 9.60 22.58
N GLU A 192 16.67 9.43 22.39
CA GLU A 192 17.70 10.25 23.06
C GLU A 192 17.89 11.61 22.38
N ARG A 193 17.45 11.76 21.14
CA ARG A 193 17.68 12.97 20.33
C ARG A 193 16.44 13.33 19.53
N VAL A 194 15.81 14.43 19.90
CA VAL A 194 14.69 15.05 19.16
C VAL A 194 15.26 15.92 18.04
N GLY A 195 14.56 15.96 16.89
CA GLY A 195 14.85 16.92 15.81
C GLY A 195 15.74 16.41 14.67
N LYS A 196 16.01 15.10 14.59
CA LYS A 196 16.72 14.48 13.46
C LYS A 196 15.85 13.48 12.66
N GLY A 197 14.53 13.49 12.87
CA GLY A 197 13.59 12.52 12.27
C GLY A 197 13.68 11.14 12.92
N GLU A 198 14.33 11.01 14.09
CA GLU A 198 14.38 9.72 14.80
C GLU A 198 13.05 9.39 15.46
N GLU A 199 12.29 10.43 15.83
CA GLU A 199 10.93 10.33 16.32
C GLU A 199 9.98 9.70 15.31
N ASP A 200 10.23 9.88 14.02
CA ASP A 200 9.41 9.37 12.92
C ASP A 200 9.96 8.08 12.30
N ARG A 201 11.04 7.53 12.84
CA ARG A 201 11.71 6.35 12.27
C ARG A 201 10.77 5.14 12.15
N ALA A 202 9.98 4.85 13.18
CA ALA A 202 9.09 3.71 13.17
C ALA A 202 7.96 3.90 12.14
N ALA A 203 7.36 5.09 12.07
CA ALA A 203 6.36 5.43 11.06
C ALA A 203 6.94 5.27 9.64
N TRP A 204 8.14 5.77 9.39
CA TRP A 204 8.83 5.61 8.10
C TRP A 204 9.09 4.14 7.74
N MET A 205 9.49 3.32 8.73
CA MET A 205 9.68 1.88 8.53
C MET A 205 8.36 1.16 8.24
N HIS A 206 7.27 1.51 8.93
CA HIS A 206 5.94 0.95 8.66
C HIS A 206 5.45 1.31 7.26
N VAL A 207 5.59 2.57 6.83
CA VAL A 207 5.25 3.00 5.46
C VAL A 207 6.10 2.25 4.43
N GLY A 208 7.41 2.09 4.67
CA GLY A 208 8.30 1.34 3.79
C GLY A 208 7.90 -0.13 3.65
N LEU A 209 7.47 -0.77 4.74
CA LEU A 209 6.99 -2.15 4.73
C LEU A 209 5.62 -2.25 4.03
N ALA A 210 4.72 -1.32 4.28
CA ALA A 210 3.43 -1.22 3.60
C ALA A 210 3.59 -1.09 2.08
N LEU A 211 4.50 -0.24 1.61
CA LEU A 211 4.81 -0.08 0.19
C LEU A 211 5.35 -1.36 -0.44
N ARG A 212 6.30 -2.04 0.21
CA ARG A 212 6.86 -3.30 -0.30
C ARG A 212 5.80 -4.38 -0.39
N SER A 213 4.98 -4.55 0.65
CA SER A 213 3.84 -5.47 0.64
C SER A 213 2.83 -5.09 -0.45
N GLY A 214 2.50 -3.80 -0.59
CA GLY A 214 1.59 -3.30 -1.62
C GLY A 214 2.07 -3.56 -3.04
N TYR A 215 3.36 -3.36 -3.33
CA TYR A 215 3.94 -3.72 -4.62
C TYR A 215 3.90 -5.23 -4.88
N PHE A 216 4.22 -6.03 -3.87
CA PHE A 216 4.17 -7.49 -4.00
C PHE A 216 2.74 -8.00 -4.27
N LEU A 217 1.75 -7.39 -3.62
CA LEU A 217 0.32 -7.68 -3.82
C LEU A 217 -0.25 -7.06 -5.11
N GLY A 218 0.53 -6.27 -5.85
CA GLY A 218 0.09 -5.60 -7.08
C GLY A 218 -0.94 -4.48 -6.86
N LEU A 219 -0.96 -3.86 -5.67
CA LEU A 219 -1.91 -2.78 -5.35
C LEU A 219 -1.70 -1.54 -6.25
N ASP A 220 -0.48 -1.30 -6.69
CA ASP A 220 -0.11 -0.21 -7.60
C ASP A 220 -0.86 -0.27 -8.94
N ARG A 221 -1.28 -1.45 -9.38
CA ARG A 221 -1.98 -1.66 -10.65
C ARG A 221 -3.45 -1.26 -10.59
N THR A 222 -4.05 -1.24 -9.42
CA THR A 222 -5.47 -0.87 -9.23
C THR A 222 -5.77 0.61 -9.45
N SER A 223 -4.74 1.44 -9.54
CA SER A 223 -4.86 2.86 -9.91
C SER A 223 -5.16 3.06 -11.41
N PHE A 224 -4.92 2.05 -12.25
CA PHE A 224 -5.22 2.12 -13.67
C PHE A 224 -6.62 1.58 -13.91
N ARG A 225 -7.49 2.39 -14.53
CA ARG A 225 -8.84 1.97 -14.95
C ARG A 225 -8.67 0.99 -16.11
N GLY A 226 -9.11 -0.26 -15.96
CA GLY A 226 -8.96 -1.12 -17.11
C GLY A 226 -9.47 -2.56 -17.07
N ASP A 227 -9.92 -3.10 -15.97
CA ASP A 227 -10.44 -4.46 -15.97
C ASP A 227 -11.83 -4.53 -15.32
N PRO A 228 -12.92 -4.54 -16.13
CA PRO A 228 -14.28 -4.63 -15.61
C PRO A 228 -14.68 -6.05 -15.16
N ALA A 229 -13.79 -7.04 -15.26
CA ALA A 229 -14.10 -8.44 -14.96
C ALA A 229 -13.75 -8.86 -13.52
N GLY A 230 -13.23 -7.95 -12.69
CA GLY A 230 -12.73 -8.22 -11.33
C GLY A 230 -13.74 -7.92 -10.21
N ASP A 231 -13.34 -8.20 -9.00
CA ASP A 231 -14.01 -7.81 -7.76
C ASP A 231 -13.92 -6.28 -7.59
N ALA A 232 -14.95 -5.56 -7.99
CA ALA A 232 -14.97 -4.09 -7.98
C ALA A 232 -14.82 -3.50 -6.57
N GLU A 233 -15.35 -4.16 -5.53
CA GLU A 233 -15.22 -3.72 -4.14
C GLU A 233 -13.80 -3.96 -3.63
N GLY A 234 -13.24 -5.13 -3.90
CA GLY A 234 -11.86 -5.47 -3.55
C GLY A 234 -10.86 -4.56 -4.26
N ASP A 235 -11.07 -4.25 -5.54
CA ASP A 235 -10.19 -3.34 -6.29
C ASP A 235 -10.31 -1.89 -5.80
N ALA A 236 -11.49 -1.44 -5.40
CA ALA A 236 -11.67 -0.13 -4.79
C ALA A 236 -10.94 -0.03 -3.44
N ARG A 237 -10.98 -1.07 -2.60
CA ARG A 237 -10.24 -1.17 -1.35
C ARG A 237 -8.73 -1.14 -1.58
N LYS A 238 -8.23 -1.95 -2.52
CA LYS A 238 -6.81 -1.98 -2.90
C LYS A 238 -6.34 -0.61 -3.41
N ARG A 239 -7.17 0.05 -4.22
CA ARG A 239 -6.89 1.41 -4.72
C ARG A 239 -6.79 2.43 -3.59
N LEU A 240 -7.70 2.37 -2.63
CA LEU A 240 -7.67 3.23 -1.45
C LEU A 240 -6.40 2.99 -0.63
N ALA A 241 -6.07 1.73 -0.34
CA ALA A 241 -4.87 1.35 0.40
C ALA A 241 -3.58 1.82 -0.32
N TRP A 242 -3.50 1.63 -1.64
CA TRP A 242 -2.34 2.09 -2.43
C TRP A 242 -2.21 3.62 -2.47
N THR A 243 -3.33 4.32 -2.67
CA THR A 243 -3.33 5.78 -2.65
C THR A 243 -2.91 6.32 -1.29
N SER A 244 -3.32 5.66 -0.21
CA SER A 244 -2.89 5.98 1.15
C SER A 244 -1.41 5.69 1.39
N CYS A 245 -0.86 4.60 0.82
CA CYS A 245 0.59 4.37 0.80
C CYS A 245 1.34 5.53 0.14
N TYR A 246 0.85 6.00 -1.01
CA TYR A 246 1.43 7.13 -1.73
C TYR A 246 1.42 8.41 -0.90
N ILE A 247 0.30 8.73 -0.28
CA ILE A 247 0.14 9.92 0.56
C ILE A 247 1.09 9.84 1.77
N SER A 248 1.07 8.72 2.50
CA SER A 248 1.89 8.51 3.69
C SER A 248 3.39 8.57 3.37
N ASP A 249 3.82 7.98 2.24
CA ASP A 249 5.22 8.04 1.79
C ASP A 249 5.68 9.49 1.55
N ARG A 250 4.88 10.32 0.88
CA ARG A 250 5.22 11.73 0.65
C ARG A 250 5.28 12.53 1.94
N LEU A 251 4.26 12.40 2.77
CA LEU A 251 4.17 13.16 4.01
C LEU A 251 5.32 12.83 4.96
N ILE A 252 5.61 11.54 5.19
CA ILE A 252 6.69 11.14 6.08
C ILE A 252 8.06 11.49 5.49
N SER A 253 8.28 11.27 4.20
CA SER A 253 9.57 11.54 3.56
C SER A 253 9.91 13.03 3.54
N VAL A 254 8.95 13.90 3.27
CA VAL A 254 9.13 15.36 3.37
C VAL A 254 9.48 15.77 4.80
N ARG A 255 8.76 15.23 5.80
CA ARG A 255 8.97 15.55 7.21
C ARG A 255 10.36 15.19 7.70
N ILE A 256 10.91 14.05 7.27
CA ILE A 256 12.23 13.58 7.68
C ILE A 256 13.35 13.90 6.68
N GLY A 257 13.05 14.59 5.58
CA GLY A 257 14.02 14.96 4.56
C GLY A 257 14.60 13.76 3.80
N ARG A 258 13.78 12.79 3.41
CA ARG A 258 14.16 11.58 2.67
C ARG A 258 13.51 11.52 1.31
N ALA A 259 14.10 10.71 0.41
CA ALA A 259 13.54 10.46 -0.92
C ALA A 259 12.26 9.64 -0.84
N PHE A 260 11.38 9.84 -1.81
CA PHE A 260 10.15 9.06 -1.98
C PHE A 260 10.43 7.66 -2.53
N TRP A 261 9.63 6.70 -2.10
CA TRP A 261 9.72 5.30 -2.54
C TRP A 261 8.61 4.92 -3.52
N SER A 262 7.40 5.44 -3.33
CA SER A 262 6.28 5.17 -4.21
C SER A 262 6.34 5.99 -5.51
N ARG A 263 5.91 5.40 -6.63
CA ARG A 263 5.85 6.06 -7.94
C ARG A 263 4.47 6.58 -8.33
N GLY A 264 3.50 6.42 -7.53
CA GLY A 264 2.14 6.84 -7.88
C GLY A 264 1.13 6.24 -6.91
N PRO A 265 -0.13 6.60 -6.99
CA PRO A 265 -0.82 7.20 -8.11
C PRO A 265 -0.36 8.64 -8.35
N GLY A 266 0.06 8.96 -9.56
CA GLY A 266 0.44 10.31 -9.95
C GLY A 266 -0.72 11.07 -10.60
N PRO A 267 -0.52 12.32 -11.00
CA PRO A 267 -1.51 13.12 -11.73
C PRO A 267 -2.03 12.42 -12.99
N MET A 268 -1.23 11.52 -13.55
CA MET A 268 -1.54 10.78 -14.78
C MET A 268 -2.60 9.69 -14.61
N THR A 269 -2.91 9.27 -13.39
CA THR A 269 -3.96 8.27 -13.13
C THR A 269 -5.36 8.86 -13.14
N GLY A 270 -5.49 10.19 -12.98
CA GLY A 270 -6.76 10.89 -13.00
C GLY A 270 -7.75 10.39 -11.92
N LEU A 271 -7.25 9.95 -10.77
CA LEU A 271 -8.09 9.53 -9.66
C LEU A 271 -8.92 10.70 -9.14
N VAL A 272 -10.19 10.45 -8.91
CA VAL A 272 -11.16 11.41 -8.39
C VAL A 272 -11.90 10.81 -7.19
N SER A 273 -12.61 11.65 -6.45
CA SER A 273 -13.34 11.21 -5.24
C SER A 273 -14.27 10.01 -5.49
N GLN A 274 -14.84 9.89 -6.69
CA GLN A 274 -15.70 8.77 -7.09
C GLN A 274 -14.96 7.43 -7.18
N ASP A 275 -13.65 7.44 -7.32
CA ASP A 275 -12.83 6.23 -7.35
C ASP A 275 -12.65 5.59 -5.95
N PHE A 276 -13.16 6.26 -4.90
CA PHE A 276 -13.11 5.83 -3.50
C PHE A 276 -14.53 5.65 -2.92
N PRO A 277 -15.30 4.65 -3.37
CA PRO A 277 -16.70 4.49 -2.97
C PRO A 277 -16.89 4.25 -1.47
N SER A 278 -15.96 3.60 -0.78
CA SER A 278 -16.03 3.37 0.66
C SER A 278 -15.96 4.65 1.50
N LEU A 279 -15.46 5.74 0.93
CA LEU A 279 -15.34 7.05 1.58
C LEU A 279 -16.53 7.98 1.27
N GLN A 280 -17.41 7.60 0.34
CA GLN A 280 -18.58 8.40 0.01
C GLN A 280 -19.56 8.47 1.19
N PRO A 281 -20.31 9.58 1.36
CA PRO A 281 -21.38 9.66 2.34
C PRO A 281 -22.46 8.63 2.03
N ILE A 282 -22.99 7.97 3.07
CA ILE A 282 -24.08 7.00 2.96
C ILE A 282 -25.42 7.70 3.11
N HIS A 283 -25.48 8.69 4.01
CA HIS A 283 -26.69 9.45 4.31
C HIS A 283 -26.49 10.94 4.03
N GLU A 284 -27.60 11.64 3.81
CA GLU A 284 -27.58 13.08 3.68
C GLU A 284 -27.16 13.71 5.02
N GLY A 285 -26.07 14.46 5.02
CA GLY A 285 -25.47 15.05 6.23
C GLY A 285 -24.23 14.30 6.76
N ASP A 286 -23.89 13.14 6.22
CA ASP A 286 -22.63 12.50 6.52
C ASP A 286 -21.45 13.30 5.96
N GLU A 287 -20.29 13.20 6.62
CA GLU A 287 -19.06 13.78 6.10
C GLU A 287 -18.60 13.07 4.82
N ASP A 288 -18.25 13.87 3.82
CA ASP A 288 -17.73 13.38 2.54
C ASP A 288 -16.21 13.16 2.65
N TYR A 289 -15.83 12.04 3.24
CA TYR A 289 -14.41 11.66 3.37
C TYR A 289 -13.72 11.50 2.00
N ALA A 290 -14.47 11.18 0.95
CA ALA A 290 -13.89 11.04 -0.38
C ALA A 290 -13.40 12.39 -0.94
N LYS A 291 -14.12 13.49 -0.69
CA LYS A 291 -13.65 14.83 -1.06
C LYS A 291 -12.46 15.27 -0.21
N VAL A 292 -12.49 14.99 1.10
CA VAL A 292 -11.36 15.30 2.00
C VAL A 292 -10.12 14.53 1.55
N PHE A 293 -10.27 13.24 1.23
CA PHE A 293 -9.19 12.40 0.74
C PHE A 293 -8.64 12.89 -0.61
N GLN A 294 -9.52 13.30 -1.53
CA GLN A 294 -9.12 13.92 -2.80
C GLN A 294 -8.34 15.22 -2.59
N ALA A 295 -8.81 16.08 -1.68
CA ALA A 295 -8.11 17.31 -1.36
C ALA A 295 -6.70 17.03 -0.80
N LEU A 296 -6.58 16.02 0.06
CA LEU A 296 -5.29 15.57 0.60
C LEU A 296 -4.39 15.00 -0.48
N LEU A 297 -4.93 14.19 -1.40
CA LEU A 297 -4.20 13.65 -2.55
C LEU A 297 -3.66 14.76 -3.44
N ASP A 298 -4.49 15.72 -3.81
CA ASP A 298 -4.10 16.87 -4.63
C ASP A 298 -3.01 17.71 -3.95
N LEU A 299 -3.14 17.94 -2.64
CA LEU A 299 -2.13 18.66 -1.86
C LEU A 299 -0.80 17.88 -1.79
N THR A 300 -0.88 16.56 -1.60
CA THR A 300 0.29 15.68 -1.56
C THR A 300 1.04 15.67 -2.88
N GLN A 301 0.34 15.75 -4.01
CA GLN A 301 0.96 15.91 -5.32
C GLN A 301 1.73 17.24 -5.44
N LEU A 302 1.19 18.32 -4.89
CA LEU A 302 1.90 19.60 -4.84
C LEU A 302 3.18 19.50 -4.01
N TYR A 303 3.14 18.84 -2.85
CA TYR A 303 4.35 18.57 -2.05
C TYR A 303 5.38 17.75 -2.83
N GLY A 304 4.96 16.71 -3.53
CA GLY A 304 5.83 15.91 -4.37
C GLY A 304 6.53 16.76 -5.44
N ASN A 305 5.77 17.58 -6.15
CA ASN A 305 6.32 18.47 -7.18
C ASN A 305 7.31 19.48 -6.60
N VAL A 306 7.01 20.08 -5.44
CA VAL A 306 7.93 21.00 -4.76
C VAL A 306 9.23 20.30 -4.41
N HIS A 307 9.13 19.09 -3.82
CA HIS A 307 10.28 18.30 -3.43
C HIS A 307 11.13 17.94 -4.66
N ASP A 308 10.51 17.47 -5.74
CA ASP A 308 11.21 17.04 -6.94
C ASP A 308 11.90 18.21 -7.66
N VAL A 309 11.33 19.40 -7.66
CA VAL A 309 11.92 20.58 -8.28
C VAL A 309 13.03 21.19 -7.42
N LEU A 310 12.79 21.30 -6.10
CA LEU A 310 13.70 22.07 -5.24
C LEU A 310 14.77 21.21 -4.54
N TYR A 311 14.53 19.90 -4.34
CA TYR A 311 15.39 19.06 -3.51
C TYR A 311 15.98 17.84 -4.20
N SER A 312 15.48 17.42 -5.38
CA SER A 312 15.98 16.25 -6.09
C SER A 312 17.04 16.57 -7.14
N GLY A 313 17.30 17.84 -7.40
CA GLY A 313 18.28 18.29 -8.38
C GLY A 313 19.73 18.10 -7.95
N MET A 314 20.66 18.20 -8.91
CA MET A 314 22.10 18.14 -8.63
C MET A 314 22.61 19.35 -7.82
N ARG A 315 21.83 20.41 -7.73
CA ARG A 315 22.16 21.63 -6.98
C ARG A 315 21.61 21.52 -5.56
N THR A 316 22.41 21.92 -4.59
CA THR A 316 21.93 22.03 -3.21
C THR A 316 20.92 23.17 -3.07
N SER A 317 20.02 23.09 -2.11
CA SER A 317 19.06 24.17 -1.79
C SER A 317 19.76 25.52 -1.61
N ASN A 318 20.93 25.53 -0.97
CA ASN A 318 21.76 26.74 -0.80
C ASN A 318 22.26 27.31 -2.13
N GLN A 319 22.68 26.48 -3.06
CA GLN A 319 23.10 26.93 -4.39
C GLN A 319 21.93 27.54 -5.17
N MET A 320 20.75 26.93 -5.10
CA MET A 320 19.54 27.47 -5.74
C MET A 320 19.14 28.82 -5.12
N MET A 321 19.24 28.97 -3.80
CA MET A 321 18.95 30.24 -3.12
C MET A 321 19.95 31.33 -3.53
N LEU A 322 21.24 31.02 -3.60
CA LEU A 322 22.27 31.98 -3.99
C LEU A 322 22.14 32.44 -5.44
N MET A 323 21.68 31.58 -6.33
CA MET A 323 21.52 31.87 -7.77
C MET A 323 20.18 32.55 -8.11
N GLY A 324 19.24 32.59 -7.16
CA GLY A 324 17.91 33.20 -7.37
C GLY A 324 16.97 32.38 -8.27
N ASP A 325 17.38 31.24 -8.76
CA ASP A 325 16.61 30.38 -9.69
C ASP A 325 15.32 29.83 -9.08
N TYR A 326 15.19 29.83 -7.75
CA TYR A 326 14.02 29.32 -7.04
C TYR A 326 12.78 30.23 -7.12
N VAL A 327 12.95 31.53 -7.38
CA VAL A 327 11.87 32.53 -7.30
C VAL A 327 10.70 32.15 -8.21
N LYS A 328 10.98 31.79 -9.46
CA LYS A 328 9.97 31.35 -10.42
C LYS A 328 9.16 30.16 -9.90
N TYR A 329 9.85 29.15 -9.34
CA TYR A 329 9.18 27.96 -8.82
C TYR A 329 8.34 28.27 -7.61
N VAL A 330 8.78 29.16 -6.71
CA VAL A 330 8.00 29.59 -5.54
C VAL A 330 6.72 30.28 -5.98
N ASP A 331 6.75 31.14 -7.01
CA ASP A 331 5.55 31.80 -7.52
C ASP A 331 4.59 30.81 -8.19
N ASP A 332 5.09 29.86 -8.95
CA ASP A 332 4.28 28.79 -9.56
C ASP A 332 3.59 27.91 -8.48
N PHE A 333 4.33 27.52 -7.44
CA PHE A 333 3.77 26.73 -6.33
C PHE A 333 2.78 27.54 -5.50
N ARG A 334 3.03 28.84 -5.27
CA ARG A 334 2.08 29.74 -4.62
C ARG A 334 0.77 29.80 -5.39
N ALA A 335 0.83 29.96 -6.71
CA ALA A 335 -0.33 29.96 -7.57
C ALA A 335 -1.07 28.60 -7.53
N ALA A 336 -0.34 27.48 -7.47
CA ALA A 336 -0.92 26.16 -7.35
C ALA A 336 -1.64 25.94 -6.01
N ILE A 337 -1.05 26.35 -4.88
CA ILE A 337 -1.66 26.29 -3.56
C ILE A 337 -2.92 27.17 -3.49
N LEU A 338 -2.90 28.36 -4.07
CA LEU A 338 -4.07 29.23 -4.13
C LEU A 338 -5.21 28.63 -4.97
N ARG A 339 -4.90 27.89 -6.04
CA ARG A 339 -5.90 27.11 -6.79
C ARG A 339 -6.47 25.98 -5.95
N TRP A 340 -5.61 25.21 -5.27
CA TRP A 340 -6.03 24.16 -4.35
C TRP A 340 -6.97 24.71 -3.27
N ASN A 341 -6.59 25.80 -2.63
CA ASN A 341 -7.41 26.43 -1.58
C ASN A 341 -8.77 26.94 -2.09
N ARG A 342 -8.85 27.43 -3.33
CA ARG A 342 -10.15 27.80 -3.94
C ARG A 342 -11.06 26.60 -4.18
N ASN A 343 -10.49 25.45 -4.52
CA ASN A 343 -11.26 24.24 -4.80
C ASN A 343 -11.70 23.54 -3.51
N TRP A 344 -10.85 23.53 -2.49
CA TRP A 344 -10.99 22.68 -1.31
C TRP A 344 -11.09 23.43 0.02
N GLY A 345 -10.76 24.72 0.06
CA GLY A 345 -10.68 25.49 1.30
C GLY A 345 -12.00 25.66 2.05
N ASN A 346 -13.13 25.34 1.42
CA ASN A 346 -14.47 25.40 2.03
C ASN A 346 -15.00 24.03 2.46
N LEU A 347 -14.16 22.96 2.40
CA LEU A 347 -14.58 21.67 2.92
C LEU A 347 -14.83 21.78 4.43
N PRO A 348 -15.96 21.24 4.93
CA PRO A 348 -16.18 21.17 6.37
C PRO A 348 -15.12 20.23 6.96
N CYS A 349 -14.27 20.77 7.83
CA CYS A 349 -13.36 20.00 8.67
C CYS A 349 -13.92 20.05 10.09
N LYS A 350 -14.09 18.87 10.71
CA LYS A 350 -14.31 18.78 12.15
C LYS A 350 -13.03 18.98 12.90
#